data_519ba3a652f4da7119fc5c4a0cedef1a
#
_entry.id   519ba3a652f4da7119fc5c4a0cedef1a
#
_cell.length_a   1.000
_cell.length_b   1.000
_cell.length_c   1.000
_cell.angle_alpha   90.00
_cell.angle_beta   90.00
_cell.angle_gamma   90.00
#
_symmetry.space_group_name_H-M   'P 1'
#
loop_
_entity.id
_entity.type
_entity.pdbx_description
1 polymer ?
#
loop_
_entity_poly.entity_id
_entity_poly.type
_entity_poly.pdbx_seq_one_letter_code
_entity_poly.pdbx_strand_id
1 'polypeptide(L)'
;MGYFYVLLAAFLWGLIGPLSRMAFQEGLTPLTVAFYRALLSWIFFLAHAARTGGLRVAPRDLPVFPLFGLLGVALFYGAYQLAVLYGGAALASVLLSTAPAWVALLSWAFLREPPTARSWGAVALTLLGVGLLGLGGGSEVRFGVRAFLFGLASGFFYALHYLLGKLYLGRYATPTFFAYALPVAALALAPWAEFGPLTPRALGALLALSLFSTYGAYLAFYAGLRRLPATVASVVATLEPVVAVVLASLLF
;
A
#
# COMPACT_ATOMS: atom_id res chain seq x y z
N MET A 1 12.75 -18.16 1.21
CA MET A 1 12.55 -17.28 0.03
C MET A 1 11.31 -16.38 0.15
N GLY A 2 10.11 -16.89 0.51
CA GLY A 2 8.89 -16.04 0.63
C GLY A 2 9.04 -14.87 1.60
N TYR A 3 9.52 -15.13 2.80
CA TYR A 3 9.80 -14.11 3.82
C TYR A 3 10.77 -13.03 3.34
N PHE A 4 11.85 -13.42 2.66
CA PHE A 4 12.83 -12.47 2.11
C PHE A 4 12.15 -11.44 1.19
N TYR A 5 11.29 -11.89 0.29
CA TYR A 5 10.60 -11.00 -0.63
C TYR A 5 9.64 -10.03 0.09
N VAL A 6 8.92 -10.49 1.12
CA VAL A 6 8.02 -9.62 1.88
C VAL A 6 8.81 -8.63 2.73
N LEU A 7 9.93 -9.06 3.34
CA LEU A 7 10.83 -8.18 4.09
C LEU A 7 11.45 -7.09 3.19
N LEU A 8 11.88 -7.48 1.98
CA LEU A 8 12.36 -6.52 0.99
C LEU A 8 11.28 -5.50 0.61
N ALA A 9 10.05 -5.96 0.42
CA ALA A 9 8.92 -5.06 0.16
C ALA A 9 8.65 -4.12 1.33
N ALA A 10 8.65 -4.62 2.57
CA ALA A 10 8.47 -3.82 3.77
C ALA A 10 9.57 -2.74 3.91
N PHE A 11 10.82 -3.08 3.61
CA PHE A 11 11.93 -2.12 3.57
C PHE A 11 11.69 -1.04 2.51
N LEU A 12 11.33 -1.42 1.29
CA LEU A 12 11.05 -0.48 0.20
C LEU A 12 9.82 0.41 0.49
N TRP A 13 8.81 -0.11 1.18
CA TRP A 13 7.67 0.68 1.65
C TRP A 13 8.05 1.65 2.77
N GLY A 14 8.99 1.29 3.63
CA GLY A 14 9.53 2.20 4.64
C GLY A 14 10.12 3.50 4.07
N LEU A 15 10.52 3.50 2.79
CA LEU A 15 10.96 4.72 2.08
C LEU A 15 9.80 5.66 1.71
N ILE A 16 8.53 5.22 1.79
CA ILE A 16 7.37 6.03 1.40
C ILE A 16 7.32 7.34 2.20
N GLY A 17 7.47 7.27 3.51
CA GLY A 17 7.43 8.44 4.38
C GLY A 17 8.47 9.50 4.03
N PRO A 18 9.78 9.18 4.05
CA PRO A 18 10.84 10.10 3.66
C PRO A 18 10.68 10.70 2.27
N LEU A 19 10.39 9.87 1.25
CA LEU A 19 10.23 10.36 -0.13
C LEU A 19 8.98 11.24 -0.31
N SER A 20 7.87 10.89 0.34
CA SER A 20 6.67 11.72 0.33
C SER A 20 6.91 13.06 1.04
N ARG A 21 7.64 13.06 2.18
CA ARG A 21 8.01 14.29 2.88
C ARG A 21 8.83 15.23 1.99
N MET A 22 9.77 14.69 1.21
CA MET A 22 10.52 15.50 0.23
C MET A 22 9.58 16.16 -0.80
N ALA A 23 8.59 15.42 -1.33
CA ALA A 23 7.61 15.95 -2.26
C ALA A 23 6.69 17.00 -1.60
N PHE A 24 6.29 16.81 -0.35
CA PHE A 24 5.48 17.78 0.41
C PHE A 24 6.23 19.08 0.69
N GLN A 25 7.55 19.02 0.95
CA GLN A 25 8.39 20.21 1.11
C GLN A 25 8.47 21.06 -0.16
N GLU A 26 8.21 20.47 -1.33
CA GLU A 26 8.12 21.14 -2.62
C GLU A 26 6.68 21.61 -2.96
N GLY A 27 5.76 21.57 -1.98
CA GLY A 27 4.40 22.08 -2.10
C GLY A 27 3.37 21.10 -2.65
N LEU A 28 3.71 19.81 -2.84
CA LEU A 28 2.74 18.82 -3.31
C LEU A 28 1.82 18.37 -2.18
N THR A 29 0.51 18.24 -2.47
CA THR A 29 -0.44 17.67 -1.53
C THR A 29 -0.34 16.14 -1.47
N PRO A 30 -0.77 15.50 -0.36
CA PRO A 30 -0.75 14.04 -0.24
C PRO A 30 -1.49 13.31 -1.37
N LEU A 31 -2.64 13.82 -1.83
CA LEU A 31 -3.39 13.21 -2.92
C LEU A 31 -2.71 13.41 -4.28
N THR A 32 -2.03 14.53 -4.49
CA THR A 32 -1.17 14.76 -5.65
C THR A 32 -0.01 13.76 -5.71
N VAL A 33 0.65 13.51 -4.57
CA VAL A 33 1.70 12.49 -4.48
C VAL A 33 1.14 11.10 -4.76
N ALA A 34 -0.04 10.76 -4.23
CA ALA A 34 -0.71 9.49 -4.49
C ALA A 34 -1.05 9.30 -5.98
N PHE A 35 -1.55 10.37 -6.63
CA PHE A 35 -1.83 10.38 -8.07
C PHE A 35 -0.56 10.12 -8.90
N TYR A 36 0.49 10.92 -8.70
CA TYR A 36 1.75 10.73 -9.44
C TYR A 36 2.40 9.39 -9.16
N ARG A 37 2.34 8.91 -7.92
CA ARG A 37 2.80 7.58 -7.55
C ARG A 37 2.09 6.49 -8.36
N ALA A 38 0.78 6.56 -8.51
CA ALA A 38 0.01 5.61 -9.31
C ALA A 38 0.36 5.74 -10.80
N LEU A 39 0.39 6.97 -11.34
CA LEU A 39 0.66 7.25 -12.74
C LEU A 39 2.06 6.83 -13.17
N LEU A 40 3.09 7.24 -12.44
CA LEU A 40 4.48 6.92 -12.80
C LEU A 40 4.78 5.42 -12.62
N SER A 41 4.23 4.79 -11.57
CA SER A 41 4.35 3.34 -11.41
C SER A 41 3.65 2.57 -12.51
N TRP A 42 2.51 3.07 -13.00
CA TRP A 42 1.84 2.50 -14.17
C TRP A 42 2.77 2.44 -15.38
N ILE A 43 3.52 3.50 -15.66
CA ILE A 43 4.46 3.54 -16.78
C ILE A 43 5.51 2.41 -16.64
N PHE A 44 6.07 2.20 -15.43
CA PHE A 44 7.04 1.12 -15.20
C PHE A 44 6.42 -0.26 -15.39
N PHE A 45 5.23 -0.50 -14.85
CA PHE A 45 4.54 -1.78 -14.99
C PHE A 45 4.10 -2.03 -16.43
N LEU A 46 3.60 -1.02 -17.14
CA LEU A 46 3.21 -1.12 -18.55
C LEU A 46 4.42 -1.45 -19.43
N ALA A 47 5.53 -0.75 -19.25
CA ALA A 47 6.77 -1.00 -19.99
C ALA A 47 7.31 -2.43 -19.72
N HIS A 48 7.24 -2.91 -18.47
CA HIS A 48 7.64 -4.27 -18.12
C HIS A 48 6.70 -5.31 -18.77
N ALA A 49 5.38 -5.14 -18.63
CA ALA A 49 4.39 -6.04 -19.21
C ALA A 49 4.49 -6.09 -20.75
N ALA A 50 4.70 -4.95 -21.40
CA ALA A 50 4.89 -4.88 -22.85
C ALA A 50 6.15 -5.63 -23.33
N ARG A 51 7.28 -5.47 -22.62
CA ARG A 51 8.53 -6.16 -22.94
C ARG A 51 8.49 -7.67 -22.74
N THR A 52 7.68 -8.14 -21.79
CA THR A 52 7.53 -9.57 -21.49
C THR A 52 6.35 -10.23 -22.21
N GLY A 53 5.66 -9.52 -23.11
CA GLY A 53 4.48 -10.02 -23.82
C GLY A 53 3.26 -10.24 -22.93
N GLY A 54 3.26 -9.66 -21.73
CA GLY A 54 2.25 -9.90 -20.69
C GLY A 54 0.99 -9.01 -20.76
N LEU A 55 0.71 -8.33 -21.89
CA LEU A 55 -0.49 -7.48 -22.01
C LEU A 55 -1.76 -8.25 -22.39
N ARG A 56 -1.66 -9.57 -22.61
CA ARG A 56 -2.84 -10.37 -22.96
C ARG A 56 -3.58 -10.79 -21.69
N VAL A 57 -4.86 -10.40 -21.59
CA VAL A 57 -5.75 -10.76 -20.48
C VAL A 57 -7.04 -11.37 -21.03
N ALA A 58 -7.62 -12.31 -20.30
CA ALA A 58 -8.89 -12.91 -20.69
C ALA A 58 -10.03 -11.86 -20.54
N PRO A 59 -10.92 -11.69 -21.52
CA PRO A 59 -12.00 -10.69 -21.45
C PRO A 59 -12.86 -10.80 -20.19
N ARG A 60 -13.09 -12.00 -19.68
CA ARG A 60 -13.83 -12.26 -18.43
C ARG A 60 -13.17 -11.69 -17.18
N ASP A 61 -11.85 -11.52 -17.19
CA ASP A 61 -11.08 -11.03 -16.04
C ASP A 61 -10.84 -9.50 -16.11
N LEU A 62 -11.18 -8.85 -17.26
CA LEU A 62 -11.01 -7.40 -17.43
C LEU A 62 -11.66 -6.56 -16.33
N PRO A 63 -12.89 -6.86 -15.82
CA PRO A 63 -13.52 -6.07 -14.77
C PRO A 63 -12.79 -6.10 -13.42
N VAL A 64 -11.94 -7.10 -13.19
CA VAL A 64 -11.20 -7.26 -11.93
C VAL A 64 -10.13 -6.19 -11.75
N PHE A 65 -9.47 -5.81 -12.83
CA PHE A 65 -8.39 -4.82 -12.77
C PHE A 65 -8.86 -3.43 -12.36
N PRO A 66 -9.92 -2.86 -12.98
CA PRO A 66 -10.48 -1.60 -12.50
C PRO A 66 -11.07 -1.70 -11.09
N LEU A 67 -11.71 -2.82 -10.74
CA LEU A 67 -12.21 -3.05 -9.38
C LEU A 67 -11.04 -3.01 -8.37
N PHE A 68 -9.94 -3.69 -8.67
CA PHE A 68 -8.74 -3.65 -7.83
C PHE A 68 -8.11 -2.25 -7.79
N GLY A 69 -7.98 -1.58 -8.93
CA GLY A 69 -7.44 -0.23 -9.02
C GLY A 69 -8.23 0.76 -8.18
N LEU A 70 -9.56 0.65 -8.21
CA LEU A 70 -10.45 1.49 -7.41
C LEU A 70 -10.39 1.12 -5.92
N LEU A 71 -10.70 -0.13 -5.56
CA LEU A 71 -10.82 -0.56 -4.16
C LEU A 71 -9.45 -0.71 -3.48
N GLY A 72 -8.54 -1.46 -4.11
CA GLY A 72 -7.25 -1.81 -3.50
C GLY A 72 -6.19 -0.72 -3.59
N VAL A 73 -6.37 0.29 -4.45
CA VAL A 73 -5.40 1.38 -4.59
C VAL A 73 -6.01 2.74 -4.31
N ALA A 74 -6.99 3.20 -5.11
CA ALA A 74 -7.52 4.56 -4.99
C ALA A 74 -8.23 4.80 -3.66
N LEU A 75 -9.19 3.95 -3.29
CA LEU A 75 -9.91 4.08 -2.01
C LEU A 75 -9.00 3.83 -0.80
N PHE A 76 -8.05 2.91 -0.91
CA PHE A 76 -7.03 2.73 0.12
C PHE A 76 -6.22 4.01 0.34
N TYR A 77 -5.68 4.58 -0.73
CA TYR A 77 -4.89 5.81 -0.63
C TYR A 77 -5.73 6.98 -0.12
N GLY A 78 -6.94 7.18 -0.69
CA GLY A 78 -7.85 8.24 -0.28
C GLY A 78 -8.26 8.13 1.20
N ALA A 79 -8.67 6.95 1.64
CA ALA A 79 -9.05 6.72 3.03
C ALA A 79 -7.87 6.94 3.99
N TYR A 80 -6.67 6.48 3.65
CA TYR A 80 -5.48 6.71 4.46
C TYR A 80 -5.16 8.21 4.59
N GLN A 81 -5.19 8.96 3.49
CA GLN A 81 -4.93 10.39 3.51
C GLN A 81 -5.97 11.18 4.31
N LEU A 82 -7.25 10.80 4.22
CA LEU A 82 -8.30 11.39 5.05
C LEU A 82 -8.13 11.03 6.54
N ALA A 83 -7.68 9.82 6.85
CA ALA A 83 -7.34 9.43 8.22
C ALA A 83 -6.19 10.29 8.78
N VAL A 84 -5.16 10.55 7.97
CA VAL A 84 -4.04 11.46 8.32
C VAL A 84 -4.55 12.89 8.55
N LEU A 85 -5.41 13.39 7.67
CA LEU A 85 -5.97 14.74 7.75
C LEU A 85 -6.77 14.94 9.05
N TYR A 86 -7.62 13.98 9.41
CA TYR A 86 -8.52 14.11 10.57
C TYR A 86 -7.90 13.64 11.89
N GLY A 87 -6.96 12.70 11.86
CA GLY A 87 -6.43 12.03 13.05
C GLY A 87 -4.92 12.16 13.28
N GLY A 88 -4.21 12.68 12.29
CA GLY A 88 -2.75 12.69 12.28
C GLY A 88 -2.14 11.39 11.78
N ALA A 89 -0.86 11.45 11.38
CA ALA A 89 -0.16 10.33 10.76
C ALA A 89 -0.03 9.12 11.71
N ALA A 90 0.19 9.36 13.00
CA ALA A 90 0.34 8.30 14.00
C ALA A 90 -0.94 7.46 14.12
N LEU A 91 -2.11 8.10 14.32
CA LEU A 91 -3.39 7.38 14.41
C LEU A 91 -3.74 6.67 13.09
N ALA A 92 -3.51 7.31 11.96
CA ALA A 92 -3.73 6.71 10.65
C ALA A 92 -2.90 5.44 10.45
N SER A 93 -1.62 5.44 10.83
CA SER A 93 -0.73 4.27 10.76
C SER A 93 -1.18 3.14 11.69
N VAL A 94 -1.61 3.47 12.92
CA VAL A 94 -2.17 2.49 13.86
C VAL A 94 -3.40 1.82 13.26
N LEU A 95 -4.33 2.61 12.73
CA LEU A 95 -5.58 2.09 12.16
C LEU A 95 -5.35 1.33 10.85
N LEU A 96 -4.41 1.76 9.99
CA LEU A 96 -3.97 0.99 8.83
C LEU A 96 -3.42 -0.38 9.23
N SER A 97 -2.69 -0.45 10.35
CA SER A 97 -2.12 -1.70 10.87
C SER A 97 -3.16 -2.69 11.40
N THR A 98 -4.45 -2.36 11.34
CA THR A 98 -5.55 -3.35 11.47
C THR A 98 -5.66 -4.26 10.24
N ALA A 99 -5.01 -3.93 9.12
CA ALA A 99 -5.05 -4.71 7.88
C ALA A 99 -4.78 -6.21 8.05
N PRO A 100 -3.80 -6.69 8.85
CA PRO A 100 -3.62 -8.13 9.06
C PRO A 100 -4.85 -8.85 9.62
N ALA A 101 -5.65 -8.19 10.46
CA ALA A 101 -6.90 -8.76 10.96
C ALA A 101 -7.94 -8.90 9.84
N TRP A 102 -8.10 -7.86 9.01
CA TRP A 102 -8.95 -7.89 7.83
C TRP A 102 -8.48 -8.94 6.81
N VAL A 103 -7.15 -9.03 6.55
CA VAL A 103 -6.58 -10.06 5.69
C VAL A 103 -6.88 -11.46 6.21
N ALA A 104 -6.76 -11.70 7.51
CA ALA A 104 -7.07 -12.99 8.11
C ALA A 104 -8.54 -13.39 7.90
N LEU A 105 -9.46 -12.46 8.16
CA LEU A 105 -10.90 -12.68 7.97
C LEU A 105 -11.26 -12.91 6.50
N LEU A 106 -10.76 -12.06 5.59
CA LEU A 106 -11.03 -12.15 4.16
C LEU A 106 -10.37 -13.40 3.54
N SER A 107 -9.16 -13.77 3.98
CA SER A 107 -8.48 -14.97 3.50
C SER A 107 -9.22 -16.24 3.93
N TRP A 108 -9.75 -16.25 5.15
CA TRP A 108 -10.60 -17.35 5.60
C TRP A 108 -11.87 -17.47 4.77
N ALA A 109 -12.57 -16.35 4.55
CA ALA A 109 -13.84 -16.34 3.81
C ALA A 109 -13.69 -16.68 2.31
N PHE A 110 -12.65 -16.16 1.65
CA PHE A 110 -12.53 -16.19 0.19
C PHE A 110 -11.41 -17.07 -0.36
N LEU A 111 -10.29 -17.24 0.39
CA LEU A 111 -9.15 -18.05 -0.05
C LEU A 111 -9.17 -19.45 0.58
N ARG A 112 -10.08 -19.70 1.53
CA ARG A 112 -10.10 -20.95 2.32
C ARG A 112 -8.77 -21.19 3.06
N GLU A 113 -8.09 -20.12 3.46
CA GLU A 113 -6.89 -20.13 4.28
C GLU A 113 -7.30 -19.83 5.75
N PRO A 114 -7.67 -20.83 6.57
CA PRO A 114 -8.09 -20.57 7.95
C PRO A 114 -6.89 -20.06 8.76
N PRO A 115 -7.04 -18.92 9.47
CA PRO A 115 -5.96 -18.42 10.32
C PRO A 115 -5.74 -19.37 11.49
N THR A 116 -4.49 -19.73 11.75
CA THR A 116 -4.10 -20.54 12.90
C THR A 116 -4.09 -19.70 14.18
N ALA A 117 -4.10 -20.35 15.35
CA ALA A 117 -3.94 -19.66 16.64
C ALA A 117 -2.65 -18.80 16.66
N ARG A 118 -1.56 -19.29 16.03
CA ARG A 118 -0.32 -18.52 15.88
C ARG A 118 -0.51 -17.27 15.02
N SER A 119 -1.29 -17.37 13.95
CA SER A 119 -1.60 -16.20 13.08
C SER A 119 -2.40 -15.15 13.86
N TRP A 120 -3.41 -15.55 14.65
CA TRP A 120 -4.17 -14.64 15.51
C TRP A 120 -3.31 -14.01 16.61
N GLY A 121 -2.43 -14.80 17.25
CA GLY A 121 -1.46 -14.28 18.22
C GLY A 121 -0.52 -13.24 17.60
N ALA A 122 -0.02 -13.49 16.38
CA ALA A 122 0.82 -12.55 15.66
C ALA A 122 0.07 -11.27 15.26
N VAL A 123 -1.19 -11.36 14.81
CA VAL A 123 -2.05 -10.21 14.54
C VAL A 123 -2.27 -9.37 15.81
N ALA A 124 -2.62 -10.01 16.93
CA ALA A 124 -2.83 -9.31 18.21
C ALA A 124 -1.56 -8.60 18.68
N LEU A 125 -0.40 -9.27 18.61
CA LEU A 125 0.89 -8.69 19.00
C LEU A 125 1.27 -7.51 18.09
N THR A 126 0.99 -7.61 16.78
CA THR A 126 1.19 -6.52 15.82
C THR A 126 0.33 -5.30 16.17
N LEU A 127 -0.96 -5.52 16.42
CA LEU A 127 -1.89 -4.43 16.78
C LEU A 127 -1.46 -3.76 18.10
N LEU A 128 -1.01 -4.54 19.08
CA LEU A 128 -0.49 -4.00 20.34
C LEU A 128 0.79 -3.19 20.11
N GLY A 129 1.75 -3.71 19.35
CA GLY A 129 3.02 -3.04 19.07
C GLY A 129 2.82 -1.72 18.33
N VAL A 130 2.00 -1.71 17.29
CA VAL A 130 1.68 -0.48 16.53
C VAL A 130 0.84 0.48 17.36
N GLY A 131 -0.08 -0.04 18.20
CA GLY A 131 -0.84 0.76 19.16
C GLY A 131 0.07 1.51 20.14
N LEU A 132 1.08 0.84 20.70
CA LEU A 132 2.07 1.46 21.59
C LEU A 132 2.89 2.54 20.87
N LEU A 133 3.31 2.29 19.63
CA LEU A 133 4.00 3.31 18.80
C LEU A 133 3.11 4.53 18.55
N GLY A 134 1.81 4.31 18.28
CA GLY A 134 0.84 5.38 18.07
C GLY A 134 0.60 6.24 19.32
N LEU A 135 0.55 5.60 20.50
CA LEU A 135 0.41 6.31 21.77
C LEU A 135 1.65 7.12 22.16
N GLY A 136 2.85 6.68 21.73
CA GLY A 136 4.11 7.42 21.90
C GLY A 136 4.26 8.61 20.96
N GLY A 137 3.38 8.79 19.98
CA GLY A 137 3.49 9.78 18.90
C GLY A 137 3.14 11.23 19.26
N GLY A 138 2.97 11.58 20.52
CA GLY A 138 2.88 12.98 21.00
C GLY A 138 1.57 13.72 20.68
N SER A 139 1.59 15.04 20.73
CA SER A 139 0.44 15.96 20.70
C SER A 139 -0.32 16.06 19.37
N GLU A 140 0.09 15.36 18.32
CA GLU A 140 -0.54 15.41 16.98
C GLU A 140 -1.72 14.44 16.80
N VAL A 141 -2.00 13.56 17.76
CA VAL A 141 -3.08 12.58 17.66
C VAL A 141 -4.42 13.25 17.97
N ARG A 142 -5.28 13.32 16.96
CA ARG A 142 -6.65 13.84 17.10
C ARG A 142 -7.65 12.69 17.03
N PHE A 143 -8.21 12.33 18.18
CA PHE A 143 -9.28 11.33 18.24
C PHE A 143 -10.59 11.91 17.74
N GLY A 144 -11.17 11.30 16.70
CA GLY A 144 -12.47 11.70 16.15
C GLY A 144 -13.08 10.58 15.32
N VAL A 145 -14.42 10.59 15.24
CA VAL A 145 -15.17 9.55 14.49
C VAL A 145 -14.71 9.47 13.03
N ARG A 146 -14.47 10.61 12.37
CA ARG A 146 -13.99 10.63 10.97
C ARG A 146 -12.62 10.01 10.84
N ALA A 147 -11.67 10.35 11.73
CA ALA A 147 -10.33 9.75 11.75
C ALA A 147 -10.41 8.23 11.90
N PHE A 148 -11.25 7.75 12.80
CA PHE A 148 -11.43 6.34 13.08
C PHE A 148 -12.03 5.59 11.89
N LEU A 149 -13.13 6.11 11.32
CA LEU A 149 -13.79 5.49 10.16
C LEU A 149 -12.87 5.42 8.94
N PHE A 150 -12.20 6.51 8.59
CA PHE A 150 -11.27 6.51 7.45
C PHE A 150 -10.03 5.65 7.71
N GLY A 151 -9.52 5.62 8.94
CA GLY A 151 -8.39 4.77 9.30
C GLY A 151 -8.73 3.29 9.21
N LEU A 152 -9.86 2.83 9.76
CA LEU A 152 -10.33 1.45 9.61
C LEU A 152 -10.64 1.11 8.15
N ALA A 153 -11.27 2.02 7.40
CA ALA A 153 -11.52 1.84 5.98
C ALA A 153 -10.21 1.67 5.20
N SER A 154 -9.15 2.42 5.54
CA SER A 154 -7.84 2.26 4.90
C SER A 154 -7.27 0.86 5.14
N GLY A 155 -7.34 0.35 6.38
CA GLY A 155 -6.92 -1.02 6.72
C GLY A 155 -7.72 -2.09 5.96
N PHE A 156 -9.03 -1.91 5.84
CA PHE A 156 -9.90 -2.80 5.08
C PHE A 156 -9.59 -2.80 3.58
N PHE A 157 -9.49 -1.62 2.95
CA PHE A 157 -9.14 -1.53 1.53
C PHE A 157 -7.71 -2.03 1.24
N TYR A 158 -6.80 -1.83 2.17
CA TYR A 158 -5.46 -2.43 2.08
C TYR A 158 -5.53 -3.96 2.16
N ALA A 159 -6.40 -4.53 2.99
CA ALA A 159 -6.61 -5.98 3.01
C ALA A 159 -7.19 -6.51 1.69
N LEU A 160 -8.04 -5.76 1.01
CA LEU A 160 -8.52 -6.12 -0.34
C LEU A 160 -7.38 -6.16 -1.36
N HIS A 161 -6.37 -5.31 -1.22
CA HIS A 161 -5.16 -5.36 -2.02
C HIS A 161 -4.44 -6.73 -1.91
N TYR A 162 -4.36 -7.30 -0.69
CA TYR A 162 -3.82 -8.65 -0.47
C TYR A 162 -4.71 -9.73 -1.07
N LEU A 163 -6.01 -9.69 -0.76
CA LEU A 163 -6.97 -10.69 -1.17
C LEU A 163 -7.09 -10.78 -2.69
N LEU A 164 -7.45 -9.68 -3.35
CA LEU A 164 -7.63 -9.63 -4.80
C LEU A 164 -6.33 -9.93 -5.53
N GLY A 165 -5.21 -9.41 -5.01
CA GLY A 165 -3.90 -9.76 -5.52
C GLY A 165 -3.67 -11.26 -5.50
N LYS A 166 -3.89 -11.92 -4.36
CA LYS A 166 -3.67 -13.36 -4.21
C LYS A 166 -4.59 -14.21 -5.09
N LEU A 167 -5.85 -13.82 -5.25
CA LEU A 167 -6.81 -14.52 -6.10
C LEU A 167 -6.36 -14.60 -7.57
N TYR A 168 -5.65 -13.57 -8.05
CA TYR A 168 -5.27 -13.46 -9.47
C TYR A 168 -3.78 -13.72 -9.75
N LEU A 169 -2.94 -13.89 -8.71
CA LEU A 169 -1.51 -14.19 -8.85
C LEU A 169 -1.21 -15.48 -9.62
N GLY A 170 -2.12 -16.43 -9.63
CA GLY A 170 -1.98 -17.67 -10.38
C GLY A 170 -2.23 -17.53 -11.89
N ARG A 171 -2.94 -16.45 -12.30
CA ARG A 171 -3.36 -16.25 -13.69
C ARG A 171 -2.53 -15.22 -14.42
N TYR A 172 -2.10 -14.16 -13.73
CA TYR A 172 -1.41 -13.02 -14.33
C TYR A 172 -0.10 -12.72 -13.63
N ALA A 173 0.89 -12.30 -14.40
CA ALA A 173 2.12 -11.76 -13.86
C ALA A 173 1.84 -10.42 -13.16
N THR A 174 2.61 -10.12 -12.11
CA THR A 174 2.47 -8.85 -11.37
C THR A 174 2.51 -7.61 -12.29
N PRO A 175 3.41 -7.52 -13.29
CA PRO A 175 3.42 -6.38 -14.20
C PRO A 175 2.12 -6.22 -14.99
N THR A 176 1.57 -7.33 -15.51
CA THR A 176 0.28 -7.32 -16.23
C THR A 176 -0.83 -6.80 -15.34
N PHE A 177 -0.92 -7.31 -14.11
CA PHE A 177 -1.97 -6.94 -13.17
C PHE A 177 -1.98 -5.42 -12.91
N PHE A 178 -0.82 -4.86 -12.59
CA PHE A 178 -0.71 -3.43 -12.29
C PHE A 178 -0.73 -2.52 -13.52
N ALA A 179 -0.36 -3.02 -14.71
CA ALA A 179 -0.53 -2.28 -15.95
C ALA A 179 -2.00 -1.93 -16.25
N TYR A 180 -2.94 -2.77 -15.81
CA TYR A 180 -4.37 -2.53 -15.98
C TYR A 180 -5.02 -1.86 -14.76
N ALA A 181 -4.53 -2.09 -13.55
CA ALA A 181 -5.13 -1.58 -12.33
C ALA A 181 -4.73 -0.13 -12.00
N LEU A 182 -3.44 0.22 -12.18
CA LEU A 182 -2.94 1.54 -11.76
C LEU A 182 -3.48 2.72 -12.57
N PRO A 183 -3.76 2.63 -13.88
CA PRO A 183 -4.37 3.76 -14.60
C PRO A 183 -5.76 4.10 -14.05
N VAL A 184 -6.52 3.10 -13.60
CA VAL A 184 -7.83 3.34 -12.96
C VAL A 184 -7.64 4.05 -11.62
N ALA A 185 -6.65 3.65 -10.84
CA ALA A 185 -6.33 4.32 -9.58
C ALA A 185 -5.88 5.77 -9.80
N ALA A 186 -5.04 6.02 -10.80
CA ALA A 186 -4.61 7.38 -11.17
C ALA A 186 -5.81 8.23 -11.60
N LEU A 187 -6.67 7.72 -12.48
CA LEU A 187 -7.88 8.43 -12.93
C LEU A 187 -8.84 8.71 -11.78
N ALA A 188 -9.01 7.78 -10.85
CA ALA A 188 -9.87 7.97 -9.68
C ALA A 188 -9.30 9.00 -8.69
N LEU A 189 -7.98 9.17 -8.61
CA LEU A 189 -7.32 10.16 -7.75
C LEU A 189 -7.17 11.53 -8.43
N ALA A 190 -7.22 11.59 -9.75
CA ALA A 190 -7.00 12.83 -10.52
C ALA A 190 -7.88 14.03 -10.10
N PRO A 191 -9.19 13.87 -9.76
CA PRO A 191 -10.04 14.98 -9.35
C PRO A 191 -9.59 15.68 -8.06
N TRP A 192 -8.79 15.01 -7.23
CA TRP A 192 -8.28 15.55 -5.95
C TRP A 192 -6.79 15.91 -6.02
N ALA A 193 -6.15 15.71 -7.17
CA ALA A 193 -4.76 16.10 -7.37
C ALA A 193 -4.68 17.56 -7.80
N GLU A 194 -3.78 18.30 -7.18
CA GLU A 194 -3.47 19.67 -7.56
C GLU A 194 -2.32 19.68 -8.56
N PHE A 195 -2.61 20.09 -9.78
CA PHE A 195 -1.63 20.11 -10.86
C PHE A 195 -0.91 21.46 -10.89
N GLY A 196 0.39 21.43 -10.69
CA GLY A 196 1.28 22.58 -10.74
C GLY A 196 2.63 22.20 -11.33
N PRO A 197 3.54 23.17 -11.51
CA PRO A 197 4.89 22.91 -11.98
C PRO A 197 5.63 22.02 -10.96
N LEU A 198 6.23 20.94 -11.47
CA LEU A 198 7.06 20.04 -10.66
C LEU A 198 8.50 20.55 -10.63
N THR A 199 9.03 20.77 -9.43
CA THR A 199 10.46 21.03 -9.28
C THR A 199 11.27 19.76 -9.60
N PRO A 200 12.54 19.87 -10.02
CA PRO A 200 13.39 18.69 -10.22
C PRO A 200 13.49 17.79 -8.98
N ARG A 201 13.47 18.39 -7.78
CA ARG A 201 13.51 17.67 -6.52
C ARG A 201 12.22 16.89 -6.25
N ALA A 202 11.07 17.51 -6.49
CA ALA A 202 9.77 16.85 -6.41
C ALA A 202 9.67 15.69 -7.40
N LEU A 203 10.05 15.92 -8.66
CA LEU A 203 10.05 14.87 -9.69
C LEU A 203 10.98 13.71 -9.32
N GLY A 204 12.19 14.00 -8.83
CA GLY A 204 13.13 12.97 -8.35
C GLY A 204 12.55 12.14 -7.20
N ALA A 205 11.91 12.78 -6.21
CA ALA A 205 11.23 12.09 -5.11
C ALA A 205 10.07 11.22 -5.59
N LEU A 206 9.22 11.73 -6.51
CA LEU A 206 8.11 10.99 -7.10
C LEU A 206 8.57 9.79 -7.94
N LEU A 207 9.63 9.95 -8.74
CA LEU A 207 10.21 8.84 -9.50
C LEU A 207 10.80 7.77 -8.59
N ALA A 208 11.56 8.15 -7.56
CA ALA A 208 12.09 7.23 -6.56
C ALA A 208 10.97 6.48 -5.82
N LEU A 209 9.94 7.21 -5.37
CA LEU A 209 8.77 6.65 -4.72
C LEU A 209 8.05 5.63 -5.62
N SER A 210 7.88 5.97 -6.89
CA SER A 210 7.20 5.12 -7.87
C SER A 210 8.02 3.89 -8.24
N LEU A 211 9.32 4.06 -8.44
CA LEU A 211 10.22 2.98 -8.86
C LEU A 211 10.51 2.00 -7.71
N PHE A 212 10.90 2.52 -6.54
CA PHE A 212 11.31 1.67 -5.42
C PHE A 212 10.12 1.23 -4.57
N SER A 213 9.32 2.18 -4.07
CA SER A 213 8.29 1.89 -3.08
C SER A 213 6.95 1.45 -3.68
N THR A 214 6.79 1.47 -5.00
CA THR A 214 5.61 0.90 -5.66
C THR A 214 6.00 -0.20 -6.62
N TYR A 215 6.70 0.09 -7.70
CA TYR A 215 7.04 -0.91 -8.71
C TYR A 215 7.92 -2.03 -8.13
N GLY A 216 9.08 -1.70 -7.55
CA GLY A 216 10.00 -2.67 -6.95
C GLY A 216 9.39 -3.41 -5.76
N ALA A 217 8.75 -2.66 -4.85
CA ALA A 217 8.11 -3.22 -3.68
C ALA A 217 6.97 -4.18 -4.05
N TYR A 218 6.12 -3.84 -5.01
CA TYR A 218 5.04 -4.72 -5.43
C TYR A 218 5.57 -5.99 -6.14
N LEU A 219 6.60 -5.88 -6.97
CA LEU A 219 7.23 -7.06 -7.55
C LEU A 219 7.75 -8.02 -6.45
N ALA A 220 8.46 -7.48 -5.46
CA ALA A 220 8.95 -8.24 -4.33
C ALA A 220 7.79 -8.80 -3.49
N PHE A 221 6.84 -7.96 -3.09
CA PHE A 221 5.71 -8.37 -2.25
C PHE A 221 4.90 -9.51 -2.87
N TYR A 222 4.51 -9.37 -4.13
CA TYR A 222 3.72 -10.39 -4.81
C TYR A 222 4.52 -11.68 -5.09
N ALA A 223 5.84 -11.58 -5.28
CA ALA A 223 6.70 -12.76 -5.30
C ALA A 223 6.69 -13.51 -3.96
N GLY A 224 6.64 -12.79 -2.84
CA GLY A 224 6.49 -13.35 -1.50
C GLY A 224 5.08 -13.93 -1.26
N LEU A 225 4.04 -13.18 -1.63
CA LEU A 225 2.64 -13.55 -1.43
C LEU A 225 2.24 -14.84 -2.18
N ARG A 226 2.91 -15.13 -3.31
CA ARG A 226 2.76 -16.43 -4.02
C ARG A 226 3.27 -17.62 -3.19
N ARG A 227 4.13 -17.39 -2.21
CA ARG A 227 4.85 -18.42 -1.45
C ARG A 227 4.42 -18.53 0.01
N LEU A 228 3.60 -17.59 0.47
CA LEU A 228 3.15 -17.49 1.86
C LEU A 228 1.62 -17.38 1.92
N PRO A 229 0.99 -17.84 3.01
CA PRO A 229 -0.39 -17.47 3.32
C PRO A 229 -0.52 -15.95 3.40
N ALA A 230 -1.69 -15.41 2.98
CA ALA A 230 -1.89 -13.96 2.92
C ALA A 230 -1.78 -13.32 4.31
N THR A 231 -2.30 -13.96 5.35
CA THR A 231 -2.18 -13.51 6.76
C THR A 231 -0.72 -13.42 7.19
N VAL A 232 0.12 -14.42 6.86
CA VAL A 232 1.54 -14.39 7.20
C VAL A 232 2.26 -13.25 6.48
N ALA A 233 1.99 -13.08 5.18
CA ALA A 233 2.57 -11.99 4.40
C ALA A 233 2.17 -10.62 4.96
N SER A 234 0.90 -10.43 5.37
CA SER A 234 0.43 -9.18 5.96
C SER A 234 1.09 -8.86 7.30
N VAL A 235 1.27 -9.86 8.18
CA VAL A 235 1.97 -9.68 9.47
C VAL A 235 3.45 -9.32 9.25
N VAL A 236 4.14 -10.00 8.32
CA VAL A 236 5.56 -9.69 8.02
C VAL A 236 5.69 -8.28 7.44
N ALA A 237 4.74 -7.85 6.62
CA ALA A 237 4.73 -6.52 6.02
C ALA A 237 4.59 -5.38 7.05
N THR A 238 4.06 -5.66 8.26
CA THR A 238 3.98 -4.66 9.34
C THR A 238 5.33 -4.25 9.95
N LEU A 239 6.44 -4.77 9.44
CA LEU A 239 7.77 -4.19 9.68
C LEU A 239 7.99 -2.85 8.95
N GLU A 240 7.16 -2.52 7.96
CA GLU A 240 7.21 -1.22 7.24
C GLU A 240 7.29 0.00 8.18
N PRO A 241 6.41 0.18 9.19
CA PRO A 241 6.48 1.32 10.10
C PRO A 241 7.80 1.39 10.89
N VAL A 242 8.35 0.24 11.29
CA VAL A 242 9.63 0.19 12.01
C VAL A 242 10.75 0.69 11.11
N VAL A 243 10.79 0.20 9.87
CA VAL A 243 11.77 0.66 8.87
C VAL A 243 11.59 2.15 8.57
N ALA A 244 10.34 2.62 8.44
CA ALA A 244 10.04 4.03 8.19
C ALA A 244 10.57 4.95 9.30
N VAL A 245 10.37 4.57 10.57
CA VAL A 245 10.89 5.33 11.73
C VAL A 245 12.42 5.36 11.72
N VAL A 246 13.08 4.20 11.52
CA VAL A 246 14.55 4.13 11.46
C VAL A 246 15.08 4.98 10.31
N LEU A 247 14.51 4.88 9.12
CA LEU A 247 14.95 5.69 7.98
C LEU A 247 14.68 7.18 8.18
N ALA A 248 13.55 7.56 8.78
CA ALA A 248 13.27 8.97 9.09
C ALA A 248 14.28 9.55 10.07
N SER A 249 14.68 8.80 11.12
CA SER A 249 15.67 9.24 12.10
C SER A 249 17.10 9.33 11.55
N LEU A 250 17.39 8.61 10.45
CA LEU A 250 18.72 8.67 9.80
C LEU A 250 18.80 9.76 8.73
N LEU A 251 17.69 10.16 8.14
CA LEU A 251 17.65 11.08 6.99
C LEU A 251 17.26 12.51 7.39
N PHE A 252 16.66 12.69 8.57
CA PHE A 252 16.16 13.98 9.08
C PHE A 252 16.49 14.22 10.56
#